data_2d1d9ec626c36bfef8a3cb344683836c
#
_entry.id   2d1d9ec626c36bfef8a3cb344683836c
#
_cell.length_a   1.000
_cell.length_b   1.000
_cell.length_c   1.000
_cell.angle_alpha   90.00
_cell.angle_beta   90.00
_cell.angle_gamma   90.00
#
_symmetry.space_group_name_H-M   'P 1'
#
loop_
_entity.id
_entity.type
_entity.pdbx_description
1 polymer ?
#
loop_
_entity_poly.entity_id
_entity_poly.type
_entity_poly.pdbx_seq_one_letter_code
_entity_poly.pdbx_strand_id
1 'polypeptide(L)'
;MKPQQTSYLFQKKNSQSSTKNGKIIEVLWELKKTGRAEATIKTIGKALHALEKHCNLDNPEAVRTWIATADKSDGYKRNLCSSYDHYTRQHGLTWKKPKYRESAKMPKIPTEAKISYIIANSPTKLATALSISRDTGLRPVELTRLKLKDIDPTKGAIYPETAKGGSPRVLKLKNATLNMLNKIIAKRNIKPNDYIFGTWNSDNYGKSFRYHRNKTAEKLQDLSIESIRLYDLRHFFATMTYHKTKDILFVKQQMGHRKIETTLVYTQLLQFDKDDNYTCKIASNITEATQLIESGFEFVTEMEGLKLFRKRK
;
A
#
# COMPACT_ATOMS: atom_id res chain seq x y z
N MET A 1 -23.75 -41.53 45.56
CA MET A 1 -22.90 -41.97 44.40
C MET A 1 -23.17 -41.07 43.21
N LYS A 2 -22.18 -40.30 42.78
CA LYS A 2 -21.78 -39.83 41.48
C LYS A 2 -21.01 -38.52 41.63
N PRO A 3 -19.66 -38.57 41.58
CA PRO A 3 -18.92 -37.49 40.97
C PRO A 3 -17.72 -38.00 40.17
N GLN A 4 -17.87 -38.96 39.25
CA GLN A 4 -16.73 -39.41 38.42
C GLN A 4 -16.89 -39.21 36.92
N GLN A 5 -18.08 -38.85 36.43
CA GLN A 5 -18.27 -38.64 34.99
C GLN A 5 -17.95 -37.21 34.51
N THR A 6 -17.94 -36.22 35.40
CA THR A 6 -17.69 -34.80 34.99
C THR A 6 -16.21 -34.47 34.76
N SER A 7 -15.31 -35.17 35.47
CA SER A 7 -13.85 -34.97 35.32
C SER A 7 -13.30 -35.55 34.01
N TYR A 8 -13.86 -36.65 33.53
CA TYR A 8 -13.43 -37.30 32.29
C TYR A 8 -13.79 -36.49 31.02
N LEU A 9 -14.92 -35.78 31.04
CA LEU A 9 -15.32 -34.93 29.93
C LEU A 9 -14.51 -33.62 29.85
N PHE A 10 -14.07 -33.09 30.98
CA PHE A 10 -13.18 -31.93 31.07
C PHE A 10 -11.76 -32.24 30.63
N GLN A 11 -11.25 -33.39 30.99
CA GLN A 11 -9.91 -33.86 30.55
C GLN A 11 -9.90 -34.17 29.05
N LYS A 12 -10.97 -34.75 28.48
CA LYS A 12 -11.10 -35.03 27.05
C LYS A 12 -11.23 -33.75 26.21
N LYS A 13 -11.89 -32.70 26.71
CA LYS A 13 -11.94 -31.38 26.04
C LYS A 13 -10.59 -30.66 26.06
N ASN A 14 -9.83 -30.73 27.16
CA ASN A 14 -8.53 -30.08 27.25
C ASN A 14 -7.43 -30.82 26.46
N SER A 15 -7.46 -32.16 26.40
CA SER A 15 -6.51 -32.89 25.56
C SER A 15 -6.79 -32.75 24.06
N GLN A 16 -8.04 -32.65 23.63
CA GLN A 16 -8.38 -32.39 22.24
C GLN A 16 -8.05 -30.97 21.79
N SER A 17 -8.10 -29.98 22.69
CA SER A 17 -7.72 -28.61 22.34
C SER A 17 -6.19 -28.44 22.25
N SER A 18 -5.42 -29.15 23.09
CA SER A 18 -3.96 -29.10 23.01
C SER A 18 -3.41 -29.81 21.76
N THR A 19 -4.03 -30.89 21.30
CA THR A 19 -3.64 -31.59 20.05
C THR A 19 -4.02 -30.81 18.81
N LYS A 20 -5.14 -30.08 18.79
CA LYS A 20 -5.54 -29.25 17.64
C LYS A 20 -4.59 -28.06 17.44
N ASN A 21 -4.27 -27.32 18.50
CA ASN A 21 -3.29 -26.24 18.44
C ASN A 21 -1.89 -26.74 18.01
N GLY A 22 -1.51 -27.97 18.35
CA GLY A 22 -0.25 -28.60 17.93
C GLY A 22 -0.13 -28.68 16.40
N LYS A 23 -1.17 -29.13 15.70
CA LYS A 23 -1.16 -29.27 14.23
C LYS A 23 -1.01 -27.92 13.49
N ILE A 24 -1.65 -26.86 13.97
CA ILE A 24 -1.45 -25.53 13.40
C ILE A 24 -0.01 -25.06 13.62
N ILE A 25 0.55 -25.27 14.81
CA ILE A 25 1.94 -24.90 15.12
C ILE A 25 2.92 -25.64 14.20
N GLU A 26 2.70 -26.93 13.93
CA GLU A 26 3.51 -27.70 12.98
C GLU A 26 3.53 -27.08 11.58
N VAL A 27 2.36 -26.67 11.06
CA VAL A 27 2.25 -25.95 9.77
C VAL A 27 3.04 -24.66 9.80
N LEU A 28 2.90 -23.85 10.85
CA LEU A 28 3.59 -22.55 10.96
C LEU A 28 5.11 -22.73 11.09
N TRP A 29 5.53 -23.79 11.80
CA TRP A 29 6.95 -24.14 11.94
C TRP A 29 7.55 -24.61 10.62
N GLU A 30 6.83 -25.43 9.85
CA GLU A 30 7.26 -25.87 8.52
C GLU A 30 7.40 -24.67 7.56
N LEU A 31 6.46 -23.75 7.58
CA LEU A 31 6.54 -22.51 6.82
C LEU A 31 7.75 -21.65 7.21
N LYS A 32 8.14 -21.67 8.48
CA LYS A 32 9.33 -20.97 8.96
C LYS A 32 10.62 -21.64 8.47
N LYS A 33 10.71 -22.98 8.55
CA LYS A 33 11.85 -23.76 8.03
C LYS A 33 12.04 -23.56 6.51
N THR A 34 10.94 -23.42 5.76
CA THR A 34 10.99 -23.16 4.31
C THR A 34 11.25 -21.69 3.97
N GLY A 35 11.59 -20.84 4.94
CA GLY A 35 11.98 -19.43 4.71
C GLY A 35 10.83 -18.49 4.36
N ARG A 36 9.57 -18.84 4.70
CA ARG A 36 8.44 -17.93 4.48
C ARG A 36 8.56 -16.71 5.38
N ALA A 37 8.19 -15.54 4.82
CA ALA A 37 8.19 -14.28 5.54
C ALA A 37 7.27 -14.34 6.78
N GLU A 38 7.71 -13.79 7.90
CA GLU A 38 7.00 -13.79 9.19
C GLU A 38 5.57 -13.25 9.08
N ALA A 39 5.36 -12.19 8.27
CA ALA A 39 4.03 -11.63 8.01
C ALA A 39 3.10 -12.63 7.31
N THR A 40 3.63 -13.48 6.42
CA THR A 40 2.88 -14.54 5.74
C THR A 40 2.50 -15.63 6.73
N ILE A 41 3.45 -16.08 7.55
CA ILE A 41 3.22 -17.09 8.60
C ILE A 41 2.12 -16.61 9.55
N LYS A 42 2.22 -15.36 10.03
CA LYS A 42 1.20 -14.75 10.90
C LYS A 42 -0.18 -14.68 10.24
N THR A 43 -0.24 -14.40 8.95
CA THR A 43 -1.52 -14.34 8.20
C THR A 43 -2.15 -15.73 8.09
N ILE A 44 -1.34 -16.74 7.74
CA ILE A 44 -1.79 -18.13 7.65
C ILE A 44 -2.25 -18.64 9.03
N GLY A 45 -1.50 -18.36 10.10
CA GLY A 45 -1.89 -18.72 11.46
C GLY A 45 -3.23 -18.13 11.87
N LYS A 46 -3.44 -16.84 11.63
CA LYS A 46 -4.74 -16.18 11.89
C LYS A 46 -5.90 -16.83 11.11
N ALA A 47 -5.67 -17.20 9.86
CA ALA A 47 -6.68 -17.83 9.02
C ALA A 47 -7.01 -19.24 9.51
N LEU A 48 -6.01 -20.05 9.86
CA LEU A 48 -6.22 -21.40 10.38
C LEU A 48 -6.93 -21.39 11.74
N HIS A 49 -6.51 -20.52 12.67
CA HIS A 49 -7.23 -20.34 13.94
C HIS A 49 -8.66 -19.80 13.77
N ALA A 50 -8.91 -19.00 12.74
CA ALA A 50 -10.27 -18.56 12.43
C ALA A 50 -11.15 -19.74 11.96
N LEU A 51 -10.59 -20.62 11.12
CA LEU A 51 -11.30 -21.84 10.68
C LEU A 51 -11.52 -22.83 11.84
N GLU A 52 -10.52 -23.06 12.66
CA GLU A 52 -10.57 -23.98 13.81
C GLU A 52 -11.69 -23.66 14.79
N LYS A 53 -12.02 -22.38 14.94
CA LYS A 53 -13.14 -21.93 15.80
C LYS A 53 -14.51 -22.41 15.31
N HIS A 54 -14.65 -22.74 14.05
CA HIS A 54 -15.94 -23.02 13.42
C HIS A 54 -16.05 -24.45 12.90
N CYS A 55 -14.95 -25.12 12.59
CA CYS A 55 -14.95 -26.45 12.02
C CYS A 55 -13.73 -27.25 12.43
N ASN A 56 -13.81 -28.58 12.28
CA ASN A 56 -12.68 -29.47 12.44
C ASN A 56 -11.77 -29.38 11.20
N LEU A 57 -10.51 -28.94 11.37
CA LEU A 57 -9.55 -28.80 10.28
C LEU A 57 -9.15 -30.15 9.65
N ASP A 58 -9.31 -31.26 10.35
CA ASP A 58 -9.04 -32.61 9.81
C ASP A 58 -10.20 -33.14 8.93
N ASN A 59 -11.30 -32.40 8.83
CA ASN A 59 -12.40 -32.70 7.93
C ASN A 59 -12.49 -31.65 6.82
N PRO A 60 -11.89 -31.90 5.65
CA PRO A 60 -11.88 -30.95 4.53
C PRO A 60 -13.25 -30.54 4.02
N GLU A 61 -14.25 -31.43 4.08
CA GLU A 61 -15.60 -31.10 3.64
C GLU A 61 -16.32 -30.17 4.62
N ALA A 62 -16.10 -30.33 5.93
CA ALA A 62 -16.61 -29.40 6.94
C ALA A 62 -16.00 -28.00 6.77
N VAL A 63 -14.68 -27.90 6.48
CA VAL A 63 -14.01 -26.63 6.18
C VAL A 63 -14.58 -26.00 4.90
N ARG A 64 -14.75 -26.77 3.86
CA ARG A 64 -15.30 -26.31 2.58
C ARG A 64 -16.73 -25.79 2.73
N THR A 65 -17.58 -26.53 3.42
CA THR A 65 -18.97 -26.13 3.70
C THR A 65 -19.00 -24.83 4.49
N TRP A 66 -18.20 -24.72 5.56
CA TRP A 66 -18.18 -23.50 6.36
C TRP A 66 -17.70 -22.28 5.55
N ILE A 67 -16.62 -22.41 4.75
CA ILE A 67 -16.17 -21.32 3.90
C ILE A 67 -17.24 -20.91 2.89
N ALA A 68 -18.00 -21.86 2.33
CA ALA A 68 -19.05 -21.58 1.36
C ALA A 68 -20.18 -20.78 2.00
N THR A 69 -20.65 -21.18 3.18
CA THR A 69 -21.79 -20.58 3.88
C THR A 69 -21.45 -19.33 4.68
N ALA A 70 -20.15 -19.09 5.00
CA ALA A 70 -19.75 -17.92 5.78
C ALA A 70 -20.08 -16.61 5.04
N ASP A 71 -20.70 -15.67 5.75
CA ASP A 71 -20.94 -14.31 5.25
C ASP A 71 -19.65 -13.49 5.28
N LYS A 72 -18.79 -13.74 4.29
CA LYS A 72 -17.48 -13.09 4.10
C LYS A 72 -17.23 -12.80 2.63
N SER A 73 -16.44 -11.77 2.37
CA SER A 73 -16.05 -11.42 1.00
C SER A 73 -15.27 -12.54 0.31
N ASP A 74 -15.38 -12.66 -1.01
CA ASP A 74 -14.64 -13.64 -1.82
C ASP A 74 -13.12 -13.54 -1.62
N GLY A 75 -12.59 -12.33 -1.45
CA GLY A 75 -11.18 -12.12 -1.13
C GLY A 75 -10.74 -12.75 0.20
N TYR A 76 -11.60 -12.65 1.23
CA TYR A 76 -11.34 -13.31 2.50
C TYR A 76 -11.47 -14.84 2.39
N LYS A 77 -12.50 -15.33 1.70
CA LYS A 77 -12.68 -16.77 1.43
C LYS A 77 -11.49 -17.36 0.68
N ARG A 78 -10.96 -16.65 -0.34
CA ARG A 78 -9.72 -17.05 -1.04
C ARG A 78 -8.52 -17.15 -0.11
N ASN A 79 -8.37 -16.19 0.82
CA ASN A 79 -7.28 -16.22 1.79
C ASN A 79 -7.38 -17.42 2.73
N LEU A 80 -8.60 -17.75 3.21
CA LEU A 80 -8.86 -18.94 4.02
C LEU A 80 -8.50 -20.22 3.24
N CYS A 81 -8.95 -20.35 1.99
CA CYS A 81 -8.62 -21.50 1.14
C CYS A 81 -7.11 -21.65 0.93
N SER A 82 -6.41 -20.55 0.64
CA SER A 82 -4.95 -20.57 0.44
C SER A 82 -4.20 -20.92 1.72
N SER A 83 -4.70 -20.50 2.88
CA SER A 83 -4.12 -20.83 4.17
C SER A 83 -4.38 -22.30 4.53
N TYR A 84 -5.57 -22.80 4.24
CA TYR A 84 -5.93 -24.19 4.48
C TYR A 84 -5.19 -25.17 3.57
N ASP A 85 -4.79 -24.78 2.35
CA ASP A 85 -3.90 -25.56 1.50
C ASP A 85 -2.58 -25.92 2.18
N HIS A 86 -2.03 -25.05 3.03
CA HIS A 86 -0.81 -25.37 3.78
C HIS A 86 -1.09 -26.44 4.84
N TYR A 87 -2.25 -26.37 5.50
CA TYR A 87 -2.65 -27.36 6.49
C TYR A 87 -2.89 -28.74 5.86
N THR A 88 -3.67 -28.80 4.79
CA THR A 88 -3.96 -30.08 4.11
C THR A 88 -2.70 -30.73 3.54
N ARG A 89 -1.80 -29.95 2.97
CA ARG A 89 -0.52 -30.45 2.45
C ARG A 89 0.37 -31.02 3.56
N GLN A 90 0.45 -30.35 4.72
CA GLN A 90 1.26 -30.79 5.83
C GLN A 90 0.75 -32.10 6.46
N HIS A 91 -0.58 -32.28 6.50
CA HIS A 91 -1.21 -33.42 7.15
C HIS A 91 -1.73 -34.50 6.17
N GLY A 92 -1.32 -34.43 4.88
CA GLY A 92 -1.69 -35.44 3.89
C GLY A 92 -3.19 -35.52 3.59
N LEU A 93 -3.93 -34.42 3.79
CA LEU A 93 -5.37 -34.37 3.56
C LEU A 93 -5.66 -33.97 2.11
N THR A 94 -6.56 -34.71 1.45
CA THR A 94 -7.04 -34.37 0.10
C THR A 94 -8.28 -33.51 0.21
N TRP A 95 -8.33 -32.36 -0.51
CA TRP A 95 -9.50 -31.53 -0.58
C TRP A 95 -9.69 -30.86 -1.93
N LYS A 96 -10.93 -30.61 -2.30
CA LYS A 96 -11.28 -29.90 -3.53
C LYS A 96 -11.38 -28.39 -3.22
N LYS A 97 -10.28 -27.66 -3.48
CA LYS A 97 -10.20 -26.21 -3.22
C LYS A 97 -11.26 -25.44 -3.99
N PRO A 98 -12.12 -24.66 -3.30
CA PRO A 98 -13.09 -23.78 -3.95
C PRO A 98 -12.39 -22.63 -4.69
N LYS A 99 -12.97 -22.21 -5.83
CA LYS A 99 -12.52 -21.04 -6.58
C LYS A 99 -13.51 -19.88 -6.35
N TYR A 100 -13.05 -18.80 -5.74
CA TYR A 100 -13.81 -17.57 -5.56
C TYR A 100 -13.36 -16.50 -6.55
N ARG A 101 -14.29 -15.68 -7.04
CA ARG A 101 -13.99 -14.64 -8.04
C ARG A 101 -13.05 -13.58 -7.49
N GLU A 102 -12.18 -13.08 -8.35
CA GLU A 102 -11.37 -11.91 -8.07
C GLU A 102 -12.05 -10.68 -8.65
N SER A 103 -12.62 -9.83 -7.81
CA SER A 103 -13.14 -8.54 -8.24
C SER A 103 -12.05 -7.49 -8.10
N ALA A 104 -11.43 -7.09 -9.19
CA ALA A 104 -10.57 -5.93 -9.21
C ALA A 104 -11.46 -4.66 -9.22
N LYS A 105 -11.32 -3.82 -8.20
CA LYS A 105 -11.95 -2.51 -8.17
C LYS A 105 -10.90 -1.46 -8.52
N MET A 106 -11.28 -0.51 -9.36
CA MET A 106 -10.43 0.65 -9.63
C MET A 106 -10.15 1.42 -8.34
N PRO A 107 -8.88 1.80 -8.07
CA PRO A 107 -8.56 2.60 -6.90
C PRO A 107 -9.20 3.98 -7.01
N LYS A 108 -9.81 4.45 -5.92
CA LYS A 108 -10.26 5.84 -5.80
C LYS A 108 -9.07 6.71 -5.45
N ILE A 109 -8.75 7.69 -6.30
CA ILE A 109 -7.62 8.58 -6.10
C ILE A 109 -8.10 9.81 -5.32
N PRO A 110 -7.55 10.09 -4.13
CA PRO A 110 -7.89 11.30 -3.40
C PRO A 110 -7.34 12.53 -4.11
N THR A 111 -8.01 13.67 -3.99
CA THR A 111 -7.49 14.94 -4.50
C THR A 111 -6.29 15.41 -3.69
N GLU A 112 -5.38 16.20 -4.30
CA GLU A 112 -4.22 16.76 -3.61
C GLU A 112 -4.64 17.64 -2.43
N ALA A 113 -5.73 18.38 -2.55
CA ALA A 113 -6.29 19.21 -1.48
C ALA A 113 -6.63 18.37 -0.24
N LYS A 114 -7.34 17.24 -0.40
CA LYS A 114 -7.71 16.36 0.73
C LYS A 114 -6.48 15.75 1.41
N ILE A 115 -5.48 15.31 0.63
CA ILE A 115 -4.22 14.83 1.18
C ILE A 115 -3.53 15.93 1.97
N SER A 116 -3.47 17.14 1.43
CA SER A 116 -2.85 18.32 2.07
C SER A 116 -3.56 18.71 3.36
N TYR A 117 -4.90 18.63 3.41
CA TYR A 117 -5.66 18.87 4.65
C TYR A 117 -5.32 17.85 5.75
N ILE A 118 -5.21 16.55 5.40
CA ILE A 118 -4.80 15.53 6.37
C ILE A 118 -3.38 15.82 6.88
N ILE A 119 -2.44 16.16 6.00
CA ILE A 119 -1.06 16.49 6.35
C ILE A 119 -1.02 17.70 7.30
N ALA A 120 -1.72 18.79 6.96
CA ALA A 120 -1.74 20.02 7.73
C ALA A 120 -2.34 19.85 9.15
N ASN A 121 -3.30 18.93 9.31
CA ASN A 121 -3.93 18.62 10.60
C ASN A 121 -3.27 17.44 11.35
N SER A 122 -2.09 17.00 10.91
CA SER A 122 -1.33 15.89 11.51
C SER A 122 -0.15 16.40 12.36
N PRO A 123 0.23 15.69 13.44
CA PRO A 123 1.47 16.00 14.17
C PRO A 123 2.69 15.88 13.26
N THR A 124 3.74 16.62 13.56
CA THR A 124 4.97 16.74 12.73
C THR A 124 5.50 15.41 12.22
N LYS A 125 5.60 14.38 13.07
CA LYS A 125 6.08 13.05 12.68
C LYS A 125 5.18 12.39 11.61
N LEU A 126 3.86 12.43 11.81
CA LEU A 126 2.89 11.88 10.86
C LEU A 126 2.84 12.73 9.60
N ALA A 127 2.80 14.04 9.72
CA ALA A 127 2.80 14.96 8.58
C ALA A 127 3.99 14.73 7.65
N THR A 128 5.20 14.58 8.23
CA THR A 128 6.41 14.25 7.44
C THR A 128 6.30 12.89 6.76
N ALA A 129 5.82 11.86 7.47
CA ALA A 129 5.63 10.52 6.91
C ALA A 129 4.63 10.52 5.74
N LEU A 130 3.51 11.26 5.88
CA LEU A 130 2.50 11.41 4.82
C LEU A 130 3.04 12.20 3.63
N SER A 131 3.82 13.27 3.88
CA SER A 131 4.46 14.05 2.80
C SER A 131 5.44 13.20 2.00
N ILE A 132 6.27 12.38 2.66
CA ILE A 132 7.15 11.43 1.99
C ILE A 132 6.31 10.41 1.19
N SER A 133 5.25 9.85 1.77
CA SER A 133 4.38 8.88 1.06
C SER A 133 3.73 9.49 -0.18
N ARG A 134 3.28 10.75 -0.10
CA ARG A 134 2.69 11.51 -1.22
C ARG A 134 3.71 11.76 -2.32
N ASP A 135 4.93 12.15 -1.96
CA ASP A 135 5.97 12.57 -2.93
C ASP A 135 6.70 11.38 -3.57
N THR A 136 6.67 10.20 -2.96
CA THR A 136 7.49 9.05 -3.37
C THR A 136 6.70 7.78 -3.65
N GLY A 137 5.47 7.70 -3.20
CA GLY A 137 4.67 6.49 -3.30
C GLY A 137 5.24 5.28 -2.54
N LEU A 138 6.13 5.49 -1.55
CA LEU A 138 6.67 4.40 -0.73
C LEU A 138 5.57 3.55 -0.09
N ARG A 139 5.79 2.23 -0.04
CA ARG A 139 4.90 1.37 0.75
C ARG A 139 5.03 1.71 2.24
N PRO A 140 3.95 1.64 3.03
CA PRO A 140 4.03 1.94 4.47
C PRO A 140 5.15 1.20 5.20
N VAL A 141 5.42 -0.04 4.83
CA VAL A 141 6.51 -0.84 5.42
C VAL A 141 7.90 -0.36 4.99
N GLU A 142 8.06 0.12 3.76
CA GLU A 142 9.32 0.70 3.27
C GLU A 142 9.60 2.02 3.98
N LEU A 143 8.58 2.88 4.08
CA LEU A 143 8.69 4.17 4.78
C LEU A 143 9.09 4.00 6.25
N THR A 144 8.45 3.09 6.98
CA THR A 144 8.75 2.89 8.41
C THR A 144 10.11 2.25 8.65
N ARG A 145 10.72 1.64 7.63
CA ARG A 145 12.07 1.06 7.68
C ARG A 145 13.17 2.00 7.19
N LEU A 146 12.84 3.23 6.76
CA LEU A 146 13.85 4.19 6.34
C LEU A 146 14.81 4.51 7.47
N LYS A 147 16.09 4.38 7.20
CA LYS A 147 17.21 4.78 8.07
C LYS A 147 17.83 6.09 7.56
N LEU A 148 18.57 6.78 8.42
CA LEU A 148 19.22 8.03 7.99
C LEU A 148 20.19 7.81 6.83
N LYS A 149 20.93 6.69 6.81
CA LYS A 149 21.85 6.34 5.72
C LYS A 149 21.16 6.12 4.35
N ASP A 150 19.85 5.88 4.33
CA ASP A 150 19.08 5.67 3.11
C ASP A 150 18.67 7.00 2.44
N ILE A 151 19.11 8.14 3.00
CA ILE A 151 18.78 9.48 2.52
C ILE A 151 20.07 10.19 2.08
N ASP A 152 20.03 10.74 0.88
CA ASP A 152 21.01 11.69 0.40
C ASP A 152 20.40 13.11 0.49
N PRO A 153 20.74 13.89 1.52
CA PRO A 153 20.15 15.21 1.70
C PRO A 153 20.61 16.21 0.64
N THR A 154 21.80 16.01 0.06
CA THR A 154 22.36 16.89 -0.98
C THR A 154 21.56 16.76 -2.28
N LYS A 155 21.22 15.53 -2.66
CA LYS A 155 20.41 15.24 -3.85
C LYS A 155 18.91 15.27 -3.57
N GLY A 156 18.50 15.36 -2.31
CA GLY A 156 17.09 15.19 -1.90
C GLY A 156 16.53 13.82 -2.28
N ALA A 157 17.36 12.78 -2.22
CA ALA A 157 17.02 11.44 -2.72
C ALA A 157 16.88 10.42 -1.58
N ILE A 158 16.02 9.43 -1.79
CA ILE A 158 15.81 8.29 -0.89
C ILE A 158 16.16 7.00 -1.65
N TYR A 159 16.89 6.10 -1.00
CA TYR A 159 17.26 4.76 -1.46
C TYR A 159 16.60 3.70 -0.58
N PRO A 160 15.29 3.44 -0.72
CA PRO A 160 14.57 2.59 0.21
C PRO A 160 14.95 1.12 0.07
N GLU A 161 15.06 0.41 1.20
CA GLU A 161 15.06 -1.05 1.20
C GLU A 161 13.72 -1.56 0.65
N THR A 162 13.78 -2.35 -0.42
CA THR A 162 12.56 -2.80 -1.12
C THR A 162 11.83 -3.88 -0.34
N ALA A 163 10.52 -3.72 -0.19
CA ALA A 163 9.67 -4.73 0.43
C ALA A 163 8.98 -5.62 -0.61
N LYS A 164 8.61 -6.83 -0.18
CA LYS A 164 7.82 -7.80 -0.98
C LYS A 164 8.46 -8.13 -2.33
N GLY A 165 9.80 -8.20 -2.37
CA GLY A 165 10.52 -8.53 -3.58
C GLY A 165 10.34 -7.50 -4.71
N GLY A 166 10.14 -6.23 -4.40
CA GLY A 166 10.11 -5.14 -5.37
C GLY A 166 11.47 -4.89 -6.03
N SER A 167 11.51 -4.04 -7.06
CA SER A 167 12.76 -3.61 -7.70
C SER A 167 13.39 -2.46 -6.93
N PRO A 168 14.74 -2.41 -6.80
CA PRO A 168 15.47 -1.27 -6.26
C PRO A 168 15.14 -0.01 -7.06
N ARG A 169 15.12 1.14 -6.37
CA ARG A 169 14.83 2.42 -7.00
C ARG A 169 15.34 3.59 -6.17
N VAL A 170 15.53 4.71 -6.83
CA VAL A 170 15.83 5.99 -6.21
C VAL A 170 14.62 6.90 -6.34
N LEU A 171 14.23 7.55 -5.27
CA LEU A 171 13.05 8.41 -5.20
C LEU A 171 13.47 9.81 -4.76
N LYS A 172 12.94 10.83 -5.43
CA LYS A 172 13.24 12.23 -5.15
C LYS A 172 12.16 12.84 -4.24
N LEU A 173 12.59 13.58 -3.23
CA LEU A 173 11.72 14.37 -2.36
C LEU A 173 11.55 15.78 -2.89
N LYS A 174 10.40 16.37 -2.65
CA LYS A 174 10.21 17.82 -2.80
C LYS A 174 10.97 18.56 -1.68
N ASN A 175 11.47 19.77 -1.96
CA ASN A 175 12.25 20.55 -0.99
C ASN A 175 11.48 20.77 0.33
N ALA A 176 10.18 21.04 0.27
CA ALA A 176 9.36 21.21 1.47
C ALA A 176 9.36 19.95 2.36
N THR A 177 9.24 18.78 1.74
CA THR A 177 9.26 17.48 2.46
C THR A 177 10.64 17.17 3.02
N LEU A 178 11.71 17.49 2.27
CA LEU A 178 13.08 17.36 2.75
C LEU A 178 13.33 18.25 3.98
N ASN A 179 12.85 19.49 3.97
CA ASN A 179 12.94 20.39 5.12
C ASN A 179 12.20 19.86 6.35
N MET A 180 11.01 19.28 6.18
CA MET A 180 10.27 18.63 7.27
C MET A 180 11.06 17.45 7.85
N LEU A 181 11.68 16.65 6.97
CA LEU A 181 12.49 15.51 7.34
C LEU A 181 13.73 15.92 8.12
N ASN A 182 14.47 16.93 7.62
CA ASN A 182 15.68 17.46 8.29
C ASN A 182 15.36 18.00 9.71
N LYS A 183 14.19 18.63 9.92
CA LYS A 183 13.74 19.05 11.25
C LYS A 183 13.58 17.85 12.20
N ILE A 184 13.03 16.72 11.74
CA ILE A 184 12.91 15.51 12.56
C ILE A 184 14.28 14.92 12.88
N ILE A 185 15.18 14.85 11.90
CA ILE A 185 16.53 14.29 12.05
C ILE A 185 17.29 15.12 13.10
N ALA A 186 17.30 16.44 12.97
CA ALA A 186 18.00 17.33 13.89
C ALA A 186 17.42 17.24 15.32
N LYS A 187 16.07 17.28 15.47
CA LYS A 187 15.40 17.22 16.78
C LYS A 187 15.68 15.94 17.54
N ARG A 188 15.88 14.82 16.87
CA ARG A 188 16.01 13.48 17.48
C ARG A 188 17.44 12.97 17.53
N ASN A 189 18.43 13.71 17.02
CA ASN A 189 19.83 13.29 16.92
C ASN A 189 19.97 11.87 16.35
N ILE A 190 19.35 11.63 15.18
CA ILE A 190 19.26 10.30 14.54
C ILE A 190 20.62 9.93 13.97
N LYS A 191 21.11 8.73 14.32
CA LYS A 191 22.36 8.16 13.79
C LYS A 191 22.13 7.48 12.44
N PRO A 192 23.18 7.25 11.62
CA PRO A 192 23.04 6.70 10.26
C PRO A 192 22.23 5.39 10.17
N ASN A 193 22.37 4.49 11.12
CA ASN A 193 21.68 3.20 11.15
C ASN A 193 20.32 3.21 11.87
N ASP A 194 19.94 4.34 12.48
CA ASP A 194 18.67 4.45 13.18
C ASP A 194 17.51 4.66 12.22
N TYR A 195 16.37 4.10 12.57
CA TYR A 195 15.12 4.35 11.84
C TYR A 195 14.64 5.78 12.06
N ILE A 196 14.35 6.51 10.97
CA ILE A 196 13.89 7.90 11.02
C ILE A 196 12.62 8.06 11.83
N PHE A 197 11.70 7.11 11.71
CA PHE A 197 10.44 7.11 12.44
C PHE A 197 10.50 6.29 13.75
N GLY A 198 11.70 5.87 14.19
CA GLY A 198 11.94 5.11 15.43
C GLY A 198 11.21 3.78 15.43
N THR A 199 10.51 3.47 16.52
CA THR A 199 9.82 2.18 16.71
C THR A 199 8.52 2.02 15.90
N TRP A 200 8.20 2.95 15.00
CA TRP A 200 7.01 2.79 14.16
C TRP A 200 7.15 1.60 13.22
N ASN A 201 6.11 0.81 13.16
CA ASN A 201 5.87 -0.19 12.11
C ASN A 201 4.70 0.27 11.22
N SER A 202 4.44 -0.48 10.16
CA SER A 202 3.36 -0.15 9.22
C SER A 202 1.97 -0.12 9.87
N ASP A 203 1.73 -0.94 10.91
CA ASP A 203 0.45 -0.98 11.62
C ASP A 203 0.24 0.28 12.46
N ASN A 204 1.29 0.71 13.19
CA ASN A 204 1.26 1.94 13.98
C ASN A 204 1.12 3.17 13.09
N TYR A 205 1.81 3.20 11.96
CA TYR A 205 1.65 4.25 10.96
C TYR A 205 0.21 4.29 10.44
N GLY A 206 -0.36 3.13 10.08
CA GLY A 206 -1.75 3.03 9.64
C GLY A 206 -2.78 3.42 10.70
N LYS A 207 -2.54 3.09 11.98
CA LYS A 207 -3.41 3.50 13.10
C LYS A 207 -3.38 5.01 13.30
N SER A 208 -2.18 5.60 13.35
CA SER A 208 -2.01 7.05 13.49
C SER A 208 -2.65 7.81 12.32
N PHE A 209 -2.47 7.33 11.09
CA PHE A 209 -3.12 7.91 9.91
C PHE A 209 -4.64 7.91 10.04
N ARG A 210 -5.26 6.76 10.35
CA ARG A 210 -6.73 6.66 10.47
C ARG A 210 -7.29 7.60 11.53
N TYR A 211 -6.64 7.68 12.68
CA TYR A 211 -7.05 8.59 13.75
C TYR A 211 -7.06 10.05 13.29
N HIS A 212 -5.94 10.54 12.73
CA HIS A 212 -5.84 11.94 12.30
C HIS A 212 -6.66 12.25 11.05
N ARG A 213 -6.83 11.29 10.15
CA ARG A 213 -7.73 11.39 9.00
C ARG A 213 -9.18 11.63 9.45
N ASN A 214 -9.69 10.80 10.37
CA ASN A 214 -11.06 10.93 10.89
C ASN A 214 -11.24 12.27 11.63
N LYS A 215 -10.26 12.65 12.46
CA LYS A 215 -10.28 13.96 13.13
C LYS A 215 -10.26 15.13 12.13
N THR A 216 -9.57 14.98 11.00
CA THR A 216 -9.57 16.00 9.94
C THR A 216 -10.92 16.04 9.22
N ALA A 217 -11.53 14.89 8.93
CA ALA A 217 -12.86 14.79 8.32
C ALA A 217 -13.92 15.48 9.19
N GLU A 218 -13.91 15.19 10.49
CA GLU A 218 -14.80 15.82 11.48
C GLU A 218 -14.60 17.34 11.53
N LYS A 219 -13.35 17.80 11.65
CA LYS A 219 -13.02 19.23 11.71
C LYS A 219 -13.46 20.01 10.47
N LEU A 220 -13.36 19.39 9.28
CA LEU A 220 -13.73 20.01 7.99
C LEU A 220 -15.16 19.69 7.58
N GLN A 221 -15.90 18.89 8.34
CA GLN A 221 -17.24 18.39 8.02
C GLN A 221 -17.31 17.71 6.63
N ASP A 222 -16.19 17.05 6.22
CA ASP A 222 -16.10 16.34 4.95
C ASP A 222 -15.88 14.82 5.21
N LEU A 223 -16.98 14.07 5.27
CA LEU A 223 -16.97 12.62 5.47
C LEU A 223 -16.24 11.86 4.34
N SER A 224 -16.09 12.47 3.15
CA SER A 224 -15.37 11.83 2.05
C SER A 224 -13.88 11.61 2.36
N ILE A 225 -13.31 12.39 3.27
CA ILE A 225 -11.92 12.23 3.76
C ILE A 225 -11.77 10.89 4.50
N GLU A 226 -12.78 10.40 5.20
CA GLU A 226 -12.73 9.11 5.91
C GLU A 226 -12.55 7.90 4.99
N SER A 227 -12.99 8.04 3.74
CA SER A 227 -12.83 6.99 2.75
C SER A 227 -11.38 6.79 2.28
N ILE A 228 -10.49 7.78 2.50
CA ILE A 228 -9.10 7.76 2.07
C ILE A 228 -8.31 6.73 2.89
N ARG A 229 -7.66 5.80 2.23
CA ARG A 229 -6.79 4.81 2.85
C ARG A 229 -5.33 5.28 2.77
N LEU A 230 -4.50 4.87 3.71
CA LEU A 230 -3.07 5.19 3.68
C LEU A 230 -2.40 4.76 2.37
N TYR A 231 -2.82 3.63 1.81
CA TYR A 231 -2.28 3.12 0.55
C TYR A 231 -2.70 3.95 -0.67
N ASP A 232 -3.75 4.76 -0.56
CA ASP A 232 -4.22 5.61 -1.64
C ASP A 232 -3.24 6.76 -1.95
N LEU A 233 -2.37 7.14 -1.00
CA LEU A 233 -1.26 8.06 -1.26
C LEU A 233 -0.28 7.50 -2.30
N ARG A 234 -0.07 6.18 -2.27
CA ARG A 234 0.76 5.49 -3.27
C ARG A 234 0.07 5.45 -4.63
N HIS A 235 -1.25 5.23 -4.64
CA HIS A 235 -2.04 5.32 -5.87
C HIS A 235 -2.02 6.76 -6.44
N PHE A 236 -2.18 7.77 -5.57
CA PHE A 236 -2.07 9.18 -5.94
C PHE A 236 -0.70 9.48 -6.59
N PHE A 237 0.40 9.11 -5.96
CA PHE A 237 1.74 9.30 -6.52
C PHE A 237 1.87 8.68 -7.92
N ALA A 238 1.47 7.43 -8.09
CA ALA A 238 1.56 6.74 -9.37
C ALA A 238 0.72 7.41 -10.45
N THR A 239 -0.53 7.79 -10.11
CA THR A 239 -1.44 8.49 -11.04
C THR A 239 -0.89 9.85 -11.44
N MET A 240 -0.41 10.65 -10.47
CA MET A 240 0.17 11.98 -10.76
C MET A 240 1.48 11.88 -11.54
N THR A 241 2.32 10.87 -11.26
CA THR A 241 3.53 10.62 -12.03
C THR A 241 3.20 10.24 -13.47
N TYR A 242 2.22 9.35 -13.68
CA TYR A 242 1.78 9.00 -15.03
C TYR A 242 1.12 10.19 -15.74
N HIS A 243 0.30 10.96 -15.03
CA HIS A 243 -0.30 12.19 -15.60
C HIS A 243 0.77 13.13 -16.14
N LYS A 244 1.84 13.34 -15.36
CA LYS A 244 2.93 14.27 -15.69
C LYS A 244 3.85 13.75 -16.79
N THR A 245 4.20 12.48 -16.77
CA THR A 245 5.23 11.92 -17.66
C THR A 245 4.67 11.19 -18.87
N LYS A 246 3.42 10.67 -18.78
CA LYS A 246 2.80 9.73 -19.72
C LYS A 246 3.65 8.48 -20.01
N ASP A 247 4.66 8.26 -19.20
CA ASP A 247 5.57 7.11 -19.30
C ASP A 247 5.25 6.07 -18.22
N ILE A 248 4.61 4.98 -18.65
CA ILE A 248 4.21 3.89 -17.74
C ILE A 248 5.41 3.07 -17.25
N LEU A 249 6.50 3.01 -18.02
CA LEU A 249 7.72 2.31 -17.62
C LEU A 249 8.44 3.09 -16.52
N PHE A 250 8.48 4.41 -16.63
CA PHE A 250 8.98 5.28 -15.58
C PHE A 250 8.15 5.13 -14.30
N VAL A 251 6.81 5.13 -14.40
CA VAL A 251 5.94 4.88 -13.24
C VAL A 251 6.22 3.51 -12.62
N LYS A 252 6.34 2.45 -13.44
CA LYS A 252 6.69 1.10 -12.97
C LYS A 252 7.98 1.11 -12.18
N GLN A 253 9.03 1.78 -12.68
CA GLN A 253 10.33 1.91 -12.02
C GLN A 253 10.20 2.66 -10.69
N GLN A 254 9.56 3.84 -10.68
CA GLN A 254 9.35 4.65 -9.47
C GLN A 254 8.54 3.90 -8.40
N MET A 255 7.55 3.11 -8.82
CA MET A 255 6.75 2.26 -7.93
C MET A 255 7.48 1.01 -7.44
N GLY A 256 8.59 0.61 -8.09
CA GLY A 256 9.29 -0.64 -7.81
C GLY A 256 8.40 -1.86 -8.07
N HIS A 257 7.62 -1.84 -9.16
CA HIS A 257 6.82 -2.98 -9.59
C HIS A 257 7.65 -3.90 -10.49
N ARG A 258 7.64 -5.21 -10.22
CA ARG A 258 8.28 -6.20 -11.11
C ARG A 258 7.48 -6.41 -12.39
N LYS A 259 6.16 -6.51 -12.26
CA LYS A 259 5.23 -6.77 -13.37
C LYS A 259 4.59 -5.47 -13.84
N ILE A 260 4.52 -5.28 -15.15
CA ILE A 260 3.92 -4.08 -15.75
C ILE A 260 2.40 -4.05 -15.51
N GLU A 261 1.74 -5.20 -15.47
CA GLU A 261 0.29 -5.34 -15.27
C GLU A 261 -0.17 -4.66 -13.98
N THR A 262 0.68 -4.68 -12.95
CA THR A 262 0.41 -3.99 -11.66
C THR A 262 0.36 -2.47 -11.82
N THR A 263 0.99 -1.93 -12.88
CA THR A 263 1.10 -0.49 -13.12
C THR A 263 0.05 -0.02 -14.14
N LEU A 264 -0.40 -0.88 -15.06
CA LEU A 264 -1.34 -0.52 -16.12
C LEU A 264 -2.67 0.06 -15.59
N VAL A 265 -3.07 -0.26 -14.37
CA VAL A 265 -4.27 0.32 -13.74
C VAL A 265 -4.26 1.86 -13.74
N TYR A 266 -3.08 2.48 -13.69
CA TYR A 266 -2.95 3.94 -13.67
C TYR A 266 -3.18 4.60 -15.03
N THR A 267 -3.08 3.86 -16.13
CA THR A 267 -3.40 4.38 -17.47
C THR A 267 -4.88 4.63 -17.64
N GLN A 268 -5.74 3.86 -16.96
CA GLN A 268 -7.19 3.95 -17.06
C GLN A 268 -7.77 5.08 -16.21
N LEU A 269 -7.01 5.58 -15.22
CA LEU A 269 -7.48 6.64 -14.29
C LEU A 269 -7.42 8.06 -14.87
N LEU A 270 -6.79 8.23 -16.02
CA LEU A 270 -6.60 9.55 -16.66
C LEU A 270 -7.64 9.92 -17.71
N GLN A 271 -8.65 9.10 -17.94
CA GLN A 271 -9.63 9.38 -19.01
C GLN A 271 -10.60 10.54 -18.69
N PHE A 272 -10.55 11.08 -17.46
CA PHE A 272 -11.50 12.10 -17.00
C PHE A 272 -11.01 13.54 -17.15
N ASP A 273 -9.70 13.78 -17.37
CA ASP A 273 -9.13 15.13 -17.48
C ASP A 273 -8.65 15.39 -18.92
N LYS A 274 -9.60 15.47 -19.88
CA LYS A 274 -9.23 15.79 -21.27
C LYS A 274 -9.07 17.30 -21.56
N ASP A 275 -9.51 18.17 -20.66
CA ASP A 275 -9.74 19.57 -21.03
C ASP A 275 -8.65 20.59 -20.65
N ASP A 276 -7.58 20.23 -19.92
CA ASP A 276 -6.61 21.24 -19.46
C ASP A 276 -5.12 20.88 -19.69
N ASN A 277 -4.82 20.13 -20.74
CA ASN A 277 -3.47 19.58 -20.93
C ASN A 277 -2.45 20.52 -21.58
N TYR A 278 -2.86 21.69 -22.05
CA TYR A 278 -1.97 22.58 -22.77
C TYR A 278 -2.03 24.02 -22.26
N THR A 279 -0.86 24.65 -22.15
CA THR A 279 -0.75 26.10 -22.09
C THR A 279 -0.52 26.60 -23.50
N CYS A 280 -1.34 27.52 -23.97
CA CYS A 280 -1.17 28.16 -25.26
C CYS A 280 -0.55 29.55 -25.08
N LYS A 281 0.33 29.93 -26.00
CA LYS A 281 0.91 31.26 -26.12
C LYS A 281 0.93 31.68 -27.59
N ILE A 282 0.91 32.99 -27.81
CA ILE A 282 0.92 33.60 -29.13
C ILE A 282 2.26 34.31 -29.32
N ALA A 283 2.84 34.19 -30.50
CA ALA A 283 4.00 34.97 -30.94
C ALA A 283 3.60 35.83 -32.14
N SER A 284 3.91 37.09 -32.07
CA SER A 284 3.68 38.08 -33.13
C SER A 284 4.92 38.32 -34.00
N ASN A 285 6.08 37.87 -33.58
CA ASN A 285 7.34 38.02 -34.29
C ASN A 285 8.28 36.78 -34.09
N ILE A 286 9.37 36.78 -34.86
CA ILE A 286 10.32 35.67 -34.88
C ILE A 286 11.01 35.50 -33.50
N THR A 287 11.35 36.59 -32.83
CA THR A 287 12.05 36.55 -31.54
C THR A 287 11.19 35.89 -30.47
N GLU A 288 9.91 36.23 -30.38
CA GLU A 288 8.95 35.60 -29.47
C GLU A 288 8.76 34.11 -29.80
N ALA A 289 8.66 33.79 -31.09
CA ALA A 289 8.52 32.41 -31.54
C ALA A 289 9.73 31.56 -31.14
N THR A 290 10.93 32.10 -31.31
CA THR A 290 12.18 31.42 -30.89
C THR A 290 12.21 31.19 -29.40
N GLN A 291 11.88 32.18 -28.56
CA GLN A 291 11.81 32.05 -27.11
C GLN A 291 10.79 30.99 -26.64
N LEU A 292 9.65 30.91 -27.34
CA LEU A 292 8.64 29.90 -27.04
C LEU A 292 9.13 28.50 -27.38
N ILE A 293 9.79 28.31 -28.53
CA ILE A 293 10.38 27.01 -28.92
C ILE A 293 11.46 26.59 -27.94
N GLU A 294 12.38 27.48 -27.59
CA GLU A 294 13.44 27.23 -26.59
C GLU A 294 12.85 26.90 -25.19
N SER A 295 11.71 27.49 -24.86
CA SER A 295 10.94 27.17 -23.65
C SER A 295 10.14 25.86 -23.75
N GLY A 296 10.23 25.13 -24.87
CA GLY A 296 9.61 23.83 -25.10
C GLY A 296 8.15 23.91 -25.53
N PHE A 297 7.72 25.02 -26.18
CA PHE A 297 6.42 25.11 -26.83
C PHE A 297 6.53 24.60 -28.27
N GLU A 298 5.48 23.90 -28.72
CA GLU A 298 5.32 23.40 -30.09
C GLU A 298 4.43 24.38 -30.89
N PHE A 299 4.79 24.65 -32.12
CA PHE A 299 3.96 25.43 -33.07
C PHE A 299 2.67 24.64 -33.39
N VAL A 300 1.54 25.30 -33.38
CA VAL A 300 0.24 24.69 -33.66
C VAL A 300 -0.32 25.18 -35.01
N THR A 301 -0.46 26.47 -35.19
CA THR A 301 -1.05 27.08 -36.39
C THR A 301 -0.73 28.57 -36.43
N GLU A 302 -1.03 29.19 -37.56
CA GLU A 302 -1.00 30.64 -37.76
C GLU A 302 -2.36 31.12 -38.18
N MET A 303 -2.84 32.20 -37.56
CA MET A 303 -4.10 32.87 -37.87
C MET A 303 -3.90 34.39 -37.76
N GLU A 304 -4.35 35.14 -38.76
CA GLU A 304 -4.30 36.62 -38.76
C GLU A 304 -2.89 37.20 -38.52
N GLY A 305 -1.82 36.50 -38.98
CA GLY A 305 -0.44 36.91 -38.77
C GLY A 305 0.11 36.60 -37.37
N LEU A 306 -0.67 35.98 -36.50
CA LEU A 306 -0.25 35.53 -35.17
C LEU A 306 0.04 34.02 -35.16
N LYS A 307 1.16 33.63 -34.60
CA LYS A 307 1.57 32.22 -34.46
C LYS A 307 1.18 31.68 -33.10
N LEU A 308 0.36 30.63 -33.09
CA LEU A 308 -0.09 29.96 -31.88
C LEU A 308 0.86 28.79 -31.52
N PHE A 309 1.33 28.80 -30.31
CA PHE A 309 2.18 27.76 -29.74
C PHE A 309 1.48 27.10 -28.56
N ARG A 310 1.74 25.81 -28.37
CA ARG A 310 1.26 25.07 -27.21
C ARG A 310 2.41 24.33 -26.50
N LYS A 311 2.28 24.23 -25.22
CA LYS A 311 3.14 23.39 -24.39
C LYS A 311 2.28 22.56 -23.46
N ARG A 312 2.60 21.30 -23.32
CA ARG A 312 1.92 20.44 -22.36
C ARG A 312 2.26 20.90 -20.94
N LYS A 313 1.23 21.06 -20.09
CA LYS A 313 1.39 21.41 -18.67
C LYS A 313 2.04 20.29 -17.86
#